data_e6755c05fe9817ed0693ce6687a0ad27
#
_entry.id   e6755c05fe9817ed0693ce6687a0ad27
#
_cell.length_a   1.000
_cell.length_b   1.000
_cell.length_c   1.000
_cell.angle_alpha   90.00
_cell.angle_beta   90.00
_cell.angle_gamma   90.00
#
_symmetry.space_group_name_H-M   'P 1'
#
loop_
_entity.id
_entity.type
_entity.pdbx_description
1 polymer ?
#
loop_
_entity_poly.entity_id
_entity_poly.type
_entity_poly.pdbx_seq_one_letter_code
_entity_poly.pdbx_strand_id
1 'polypeptide(L)'
;MSKEKVILAYSGGLDTSVAITWLKKDYDVVAVCMDVGEGKDLDFIHDKALKVGAVESYVIDVKDEFATDYVLVALQSHAYYEQKYPLVSALSRPLISKKLVEIAHQTGATTIAHGCTGKGNDQVRFEVSIAALDLNLKVIAPVREWKWSREEEIYYAKENGVPVPADLDNPYSVDQNLWGRANECGILENPWNQAPEEAFGITTSPEQAPDMPEYIEIEFSEGVPVSLNEEVLKLADLIQKLNEIAGKHGVGRIDHVENRLVGIKSREIYECPGAVTLLTAHKEIEDLTLVREVAHFKPIIENELSNLIYNALWFSSATQALIAYIKETQKVVNGTAKVKLYKGSAQVVARKSPNSLYDENLATYTSADTFDQDAAVGFIKLWGLPTKVHSEVQKSAK
;
A
#
# COMPACT_ATOMS: atom_id res chain seq x y z
N MET A 1 38.48 20.17 -7.56
CA MET A 1 37.32 19.95 -8.43
C MET A 1 36.21 19.39 -7.57
N SER A 2 34.99 19.87 -7.70
CA SER A 2 33.81 19.26 -7.06
C SER A 2 33.67 17.82 -7.57
N LYS A 3 33.33 16.88 -6.68
CA LYS A 3 33.01 15.53 -7.07
C LYS A 3 31.67 15.49 -7.83
N GLU A 4 31.39 14.40 -8.52
CA GLU A 4 30.06 14.15 -9.09
C GLU A 4 29.03 14.02 -7.97
N LYS A 5 27.85 14.61 -8.15
CA LYS A 5 26.75 14.49 -7.18
C LYS A 5 26.09 13.12 -7.29
N VAL A 6 25.75 12.52 -6.14
CA VAL A 6 24.90 11.34 -6.05
C VAL A 6 23.68 11.64 -5.16
N ILE A 7 22.49 11.30 -5.64
CA ILE A 7 21.26 11.42 -4.88
C ILE A 7 21.02 10.14 -4.11
N LEU A 8 20.99 10.21 -2.77
CA LEU A 8 20.77 9.04 -1.92
C LEU A 8 19.34 9.04 -1.38
N ALA A 9 18.60 7.97 -1.65
CA ALA A 9 17.36 7.68 -0.92
C ALA A 9 17.69 7.47 0.55
N TYR A 10 17.35 8.44 1.40
CA TYR A 10 17.77 8.49 2.80
C TYR A 10 16.60 8.32 3.76
N SER A 11 16.62 7.26 4.56
CA SER A 11 15.58 6.96 5.56
C SER A 11 15.91 7.43 6.98
N GLY A 12 17.14 7.92 7.20
CA GLY A 12 17.66 8.21 8.54
C GLY A 12 18.12 6.97 9.33
N GLY A 13 17.94 5.76 8.79
CA GLY A 13 18.40 4.51 9.38
C GLY A 13 19.92 4.31 9.34
N LEU A 14 20.41 3.21 9.92
CA LEU A 14 21.86 2.92 9.98
C LEU A 14 22.41 2.73 8.56
N ASP A 15 21.85 1.82 7.77
CA ASP A 15 22.32 1.44 6.44
C ASP A 15 22.49 2.66 5.53
N THR A 16 21.48 3.54 5.48
CA THR A 16 21.55 4.74 4.65
C THR A 16 22.49 5.81 5.22
N SER A 17 22.66 5.88 6.55
CA SER A 17 23.67 6.76 7.18
C SER A 17 25.10 6.27 6.92
N VAL A 18 25.33 4.96 6.96
CA VAL A 18 26.59 4.33 6.56
C VAL A 18 26.87 4.57 5.08
N ALA A 19 25.81 4.48 4.24
CA ALA A 19 25.95 4.76 2.82
C ALA A 19 26.45 6.19 2.52
N ILE A 20 26.05 7.21 3.31
CA ILE A 20 26.61 8.56 3.17
C ILE A 20 28.13 8.54 3.34
N THR A 21 28.64 7.90 4.41
CA THR A 21 30.08 7.88 4.69
C THR A 21 30.88 7.05 3.68
N TRP A 22 30.27 6.04 3.11
CA TRP A 22 30.87 5.22 2.06
C TRP A 22 30.94 5.98 0.73
N LEU A 23 29.81 6.59 0.32
CA LEU A 23 29.69 7.33 -0.95
C LEU A 23 30.51 8.62 -0.98
N LYS A 24 30.63 9.34 0.14
CA LYS A 24 31.36 10.63 0.18
C LYS A 24 32.85 10.51 -0.17
N LYS A 25 33.41 9.31 -0.25
CA LYS A 25 34.76 9.09 -0.73
C LYS A 25 34.90 9.49 -2.18
N ASP A 26 33.89 9.19 -3.02
CA ASP A 26 33.91 9.35 -4.45
C ASP A 26 32.92 10.40 -4.96
N TYR A 27 31.87 10.72 -4.21
CA TYR A 27 30.76 11.60 -4.58
C TYR A 27 30.52 12.73 -3.58
N ASP A 28 29.89 13.79 -4.06
CA ASP A 28 29.20 14.79 -3.24
C ASP A 28 27.78 14.27 -2.99
N VAL A 29 27.51 13.79 -1.76
CA VAL A 29 26.26 13.08 -1.44
C VAL A 29 25.13 14.07 -1.14
N VAL A 30 24.04 13.99 -1.86
CA VAL A 30 22.77 14.70 -1.60
C VAL A 30 21.80 13.70 -0.99
N ALA A 31 21.50 13.85 0.29
CA ALA A 31 20.56 12.97 0.99
C ALA A 31 19.11 13.47 0.77
N VAL A 32 18.21 12.57 0.38
CA VAL A 32 16.80 12.92 0.12
C VAL A 32 15.88 11.99 0.89
N CYS A 33 15.13 12.56 1.83
CA CYS A 33 14.10 11.88 2.62
C CYS A 33 12.71 12.37 2.17
N MET A 34 11.78 11.45 1.92
CA MET A 34 10.38 11.74 1.65
C MET A 34 9.55 11.42 2.89
N ASP A 35 8.72 12.38 3.32
CA ASP A 35 7.68 12.12 4.30
C ASP A 35 6.46 11.53 3.59
N VAL A 36 6.30 10.22 3.71
CA VAL A 36 5.14 9.46 3.21
C VAL A 36 4.15 9.11 4.35
N GLY A 37 4.26 9.77 5.50
CA GLY A 37 3.42 9.53 6.67
C GLY A 37 3.99 8.53 7.67
N GLU A 38 5.32 8.46 7.79
CA GLU A 38 6.01 7.55 8.74
C GLU A 38 5.95 8.04 10.19
N GLY A 39 5.61 9.31 10.44
CA GLY A 39 5.59 9.91 11.77
C GLY A 39 6.98 10.13 12.40
N LYS A 40 8.04 10.21 11.58
CA LYS A 40 9.41 10.45 12.03
C LYS A 40 9.71 11.91 12.31
N ASP A 41 10.72 12.16 13.14
CA ASP A 41 11.32 13.49 13.34
C ASP A 41 12.18 13.86 12.11
N LEU A 42 11.59 14.64 11.23
CA LEU A 42 12.17 15.01 9.94
C LEU A 42 13.34 15.99 10.09
N ASP A 43 13.28 16.88 11.07
CA ASP A 43 14.37 17.82 11.37
C ASP A 43 15.60 17.05 11.85
N PHE A 44 15.39 16.08 12.73
CA PHE A 44 16.47 15.19 13.18
C PHE A 44 17.10 14.41 12.01
N ILE A 45 16.29 13.90 11.07
CA ILE A 45 16.78 13.17 9.89
C ILE A 45 17.62 14.09 8.99
N HIS A 46 17.16 15.31 8.75
CA HIS A 46 17.88 16.33 7.98
C HIS A 46 19.26 16.63 8.59
N ASP A 47 19.28 16.98 9.87
CA ASP A 47 20.51 17.33 10.59
C ASP A 47 21.47 16.15 10.67
N LYS A 48 20.96 14.94 10.87
CA LYS A 48 21.75 13.72 10.89
C LYS A 48 22.46 13.49 9.56
N ALA A 49 21.78 13.68 8.43
CA ALA A 49 22.38 13.50 7.09
C ALA A 49 23.59 14.44 6.92
N LEU A 50 23.43 15.71 7.22
CA LEU A 50 24.51 16.72 7.13
C LEU A 50 25.68 16.40 8.09
N LYS A 51 25.37 16.03 9.33
CA LYS A 51 26.37 15.65 10.33
C LYS A 51 27.19 14.43 9.91
N VAL A 52 26.59 13.47 9.24
CA VAL A 52 27.26 12.25 8.75
C VAL A 52 28.13 12.55 7.53
N GLY A 53 27.83 13.63 6.81
CA GLY A 53 28.70 14.12 5.71
C GLY A 53 28.02 14.26 4.36
N ALA A 54 26.70 14.30 4.28
CA ALA A 54 26.01 14.76 3.09
C ALA A 54 26.31 16.25 2.85
N VAL A 55 26.48 16.67 1.61
CA VAL A 55 26.70 18.07 1.23
C VAL A 55 25.39 18.86 1.19
N GLU A 56 24.30 18.20 0.89
CA GLU A 56 22.94 18.74 0.91
C GLU A 56 21.99 17.68 1.48
N SER A 57 20.91 18.13 2.13
CA SER A 57 19.84 17.25 2.62
C SER A 57 18.50 17.86 2.31
N TYR A 58 17.64 17.09 1.66
CA TYR A 58 16.26 17.45 1.33
C TYR A 58 15.32 16.58 2.15
N VAL A 59 14.31 17.22 2.76
CA VAL A 59 13.16 16.55 3.37
C VAL A 59 11.91 17.09 2.67
N ILE A 60 11.15 16.21 2.05
CA ILE A 60 10.03 16.58 1.18
C ILE A 60 8.76 15.92 1.71
N ASP A 61 7.79 16.75 2.13
CA ASP A 61 6.45 16.25 2.47
C ASP A 61 5.70 15.89 1.18
N VAL A 62 5.42 14.60 1.03
CA VAL A 62 4.69 14.05 -0.13
C VAL A 62 3.44 13.28 0.29
N LYS A 63 2.95 13.47 1.52
CA LYS A 63 1.78 12.74 2.05
C LYS A 63 0.53 12.93 1.19
N ASP A 64 0.24 14.18 0.80
CA ASP A 64 -0.92 14.47 -0.04
C ASP A 64 -0.79 13.82 -1.43
N GLU A 65 0.38 13.95 -2.10
CA GLU A 65 0.65 13.30 -3.39
C GLU A 65 0.61 11.76 -3.27
N PHE A 66 1.15 11.21 -2.18
CA PHE A 66 1.10 9.77 -1.92
C PHE A 66 -0.35 9.29 -1.76
N ALA A 67 -1.16 10.01 -0.99
CA ALA A 67 -2.56 9.67 -0.77
C ALA A 67 -3.38 9.74 -2.07
N THR A 68 -3.25 10.82 -2.86
CA THR A 68 -4.12 11.07 -4.02
C THR A 68 -3.70 10.30 -5.27
N ASP A 69 -2.40 10.11 -5.51
CA ASP A 69 -1.92 9.57 -6.78
C ASP A 69 -1.57 8.09 -6.71
N TYR A 70 -1.31 7.56 -5.49
CA TYR A 70 -0.89 6.17 -5.30
C TYR A 70 -1.87 5.38 -4.42
N VAL A 71 -2.13 5.85 -3.21
CA VAL A 71 -3.02 5.14 -2.27
C VAL A 71 -4.46 5.11 -2.79
N LEU A 72 -4.96 6.20 -3.36
CA LEU A 72 -6.30 6.24 -3.94
C LEU A 72 -6.48 5.21 -5.05
N VAL A 73 -5.46 5.01 -5.89
CA VAL A 73 -5.50 3.96 -6.93
C VAL A 73 -5.64 2.58 -6.30
N ALA A 74 -4.88 2.30 -5.24
CA ALA A 74 -4.97 1.02 -4.53
C ALA A 74 -6.33 0.83 -3.85
N LEU A 75 -6.90 1.88 -3.27
CA LEU A 75 -8.23 1.86 -2.68
C LEU A 75 -9.31 1.56 -3.73
N GLN A 76 -9.35 2.34 -4.80
CA GLN A 76 -10.35 2.22 -5.87
C GLN A 76 -10.26 0.88 -6.62
N SER A 77 -9.09 0.27 -6.67
CA SER A 77 -8.86 -1.04 -7.29
C SER A 77 -8.84 -2.19 -6.29
N HIS A 78 -9.22 -1.98 -5.03
CA HIS A 78 -9.13 -3.01 -3.98
C HIS A 78 -7.84 -3.83 -4.06
N ALA A 79 -6.69 -3.13 -4.22
CA ALA A 79 -5.42 -3.76 -4.54
C ALA A 79 -4.86 -4.54 -3.35
N TYR A 80 -5.01 -5.85 -3.40
CA TYR A 80 -4.39 -6.81 -2.48
C TYR A 80 -3.47 -7.76 -3.26
N TYR A 81 -2.18 -7.74 -2.95
CA TYR A 81 -1.30 -8.78 -3.46
C TYR A 81 -1.57 -10.10 -2.74
N GLU A 82 -1.71 -11.18 -3.52
CA GLU A 82 -2.07 -12.51 -3.02
C GLU A 82 -3.29 -12.52 -2.08
N GLN A 83 -4.26 -11.64 -2.33
CA GLN A 83 -5.51 -11.48 -1.59
C GLN A 83 -5.36 -11.10 -0.11
N LYS A 84 -4.17 -10.63 0.29
CA LYS A 84 -3.85 -10.29 1.68
C LYS A 84 -3.13 -8.97 1.88
N TYR A 85 -2.09 -8.71 1.12
CA TYR A 85 -1.18 -7.59 1.33
C TYR A 85 -1.67 -6.31 0.63
N PRO A 86 -2.02 -5.24 1.38
CA PRO A 86 -2.53 -3.99 0.78
C PRO A 86 -1.45 -3.12 0.12
N LEU A 87 -0.29 -3.67 -0.23
CA LEU A 87 0.78 -3.02 -1.01
C LEU A 87 1.48 -1.83 -0.32
N VAL A 88 1.57 -1.81 1.00
CA VAL A 88 2.12 -0.69 1.80
C VAL A 88 3.42 -0.12 1.22
N SER A 89 4.49 -0.91 1.22
CA SER A 89 5.80 -0.50 0.71
C SER A 89 5.81 -0.35 -0.81
N ALA A 90 5.08 -1.24 -1.52
CA ALA A 90 5.06 -1.25 -2.98
C ALA A 90 4.49 0.04 -3.59
N LEU A 91 3.55 0.70 -2.91
CA LEU A 91 2.94 1.96 -3.35
C LEU A 91 3.84 3.18 -3.14
N SER A 92 4.66 3.20 -2.09
CA SER A 92 5.51 4.37 -1.81
C SER A 92 6.75 4.43 -2.69
N ARG A 93 7.31 3.29 -3.12
CA ARG A 93 8.58 3.24 -3.87
C ARG A 93 8.54 3.94 -5.23
N PRO A 94 7.48 3.83 -6.08
CA PRO A 94 7.40 4.61 -7.31
C PRO A 94 7.34 6.13 -7.08
N LEU A 95 6.65 6.62 -6.05
CA LEU A 95 6.65 8.04 -5.68
C LEU A 95 8.04 8.49 -5.24
N ILE A 96 8.68 7.75 -4.33
CA ILE A 96 10.04 8.06 -3.86
C ILE A 96 11.00 8.10 -5.05
N SER A 97 10.95 7.12 -5.95
CA SER A 97 11.77 7.09 -7.17
C SER A 97 11.56 8.31 -8.05
N LYS A 98 10.31 8.73 -8.25
CA LYS A 98 9.96 9.95 -9.00
C LYS A 98 10.62 11.19 -8.39
N LYS A 99 10.54 11.36 -7.07
CA LYS A 99 11.16 12.50 -6.38
C LYS A 99 12.68 12.47 -6.44
N LEU A 100 13.30 11.29 -6.34
CA LEU A 100 14.75 11.15 -6.50
C LEU A 100 15.21 11.57 -7.91
N VAL A 101 14.48 11.18 -8.95
CA VAL A 101 14.76 11.60 -10.34
C VAL A 101 14.57 13.12 -10.51
N GLU A 102 13.49 13.70 -9.95
CA GLU A 102 13.26 15.15 -9.96
C GLU A 102 14.44 15.91 -9.32
N ILE A 103 14.92 15.47 -8.16
CA ILE A 103 16.07 16.10 -7.47
C ILE A 103 17.38 15.85 -8.25
N ALA A 104 17.56 14.69 -8.86
CA ALA A 104 18.72 14.44 -9.72
C ALA A 104 18.81 15.46 -10.87
N HIS A 105 17.68 15.70 -11.55
CA HIS A 105 17.60 16.70 -12.62
C HIS A 105 17.83 18.14 -12.11
N GLN A 106 17.25 18.51 -10.96
CA GLN A 106 17.41 19.83 -10.36
C GLN A 106 18.86 20.14 -9.95
N THR A 107 19.56 19.13 -9.46
CA THR A 107 20.95 19.26 -8.94
C THR A 107 22.01 18.96 -9.97
N GLY A 108 21.62 18.47 -11.14
CA GLY A 108 22.55 18.00 -12.21
C GLY A 108 23.28 16.70 -11.85
N ALA A 109 22.73 15.90 -10.92
CA ALA A 109 23.27 14.60 -10.58
C ALA A 109 22.94 13.58 -11.69
N THR A 110 23.90 12.69 -11.99
CA THR A 110 23.71 11.61 -12.98
C THR A 110 23.58 10.24 -12.33
N THR A 111 23.66 10.19 -10.98
CA THR A 111 23.68 8.96 -10.21
C THR A 111 22.71 9.04 -9.05
N ILE A 112 21.92 7.97 -8.85
CA ILE A 112 21.05 7.77 -7.69
C ILE A 112 21.55 6.57 -6.89
N ALA A 113 21.45 6.63 -5.57
CA ALA A 113 21.81 5.54 -4.67
C ALA A 113 20.64 5.16 -3.75
N HIS A 114 20.57 3.88 -3.38
CA HIS A 114 19.62 3.38 -2.36
C HIS A 114 20.27 2.35 -1.44
N GLY A 115 19.72 2.21 -0.23
CA GLY A 115 20.22 1.30 0.81
C GLY A 115 19.56 -0.09 0.82
N CYS A 116 18.96 -0.55 -0.27
CA CYS A 116 18.26 -1.83 -0.29
C CYS A 116 19.21 -3.01 -0.44
N THR A 117 18.87 -4.13 0.24
CA THR A 117 19.59 -5.40 0.13
C THR A 117 19.23 -6.17 -1.14
N GLY A 118 20.07 -7.13 -1.54
CA GLY A 118 19.81 -8.01 -2.70
C GLY A 118 18.67 -9.03 -2.50
N LYS A 119 18.16 -9.19 -1.29
CA LYS A 119 17.06 -10.13 -0.96
C LYS A 119 15.68 -9.47 -0.97
N GLY A 120 15.61 -8.13 -0.88
CA GLY A 120 14.37 -7.38 -0.82
C GLY A 120 13.79 -7.06 -2.19
N ASN A 121 12.48 -6.85 -2.26
CA ASN A 121 11.79 -6.39 -3.46
C ASN A 121 12.10 -4.93 -3.81
N ASP A 122 12.42 -4.12 -2.80
CA ASP A 122 12.53 -2.66 -2.94
C ASP A 122 13.66 -2.23 -3.87
N GLN A 123 14.78 -2.98 -3.92
CA GLN A 123 15.83 -2.71 -4.90
C GLN A 123 15.27 -2.74 -6.34
N VAL A 124 14.41 -3.72 -6.65
CA VAL A 124 13.79 -3.84 -7.98
C VAL A 124 12.83 -2.68 -8.20
N ARG A 125 12.04 -2.31 -7.18
CA ARG A 125 11.08 -1.20 -7.26
C ARG A 125 11.76 0.13 -7.52
N PHE A 126 12.89 0.41 -6.86
CA PHE A 126 13.70 1.61 -7.12
C PHE A 126 14.31 1.58 -8.53
N GLU A 127 15.06 0.55 -8.86
CA GLU A 127 15.83 0.52 -10.10
C GLU A 127 14.92 0.50 -11.34
N VAL A 128 13.84 -0.28 -11.34
CA VAL A 128 12.88 -0.33 -12.45
C VAL A 128 12.12 0.99 -12.58
N SER A 129 11.71 1.61 -11.46
CA SER A 129 11.03 2.92 -11.49
C SER A 129 11.94 4.02 -12.00
N ILE A 130 13.19 4.08 -11.55
CA ILE A 130 14.16 5.08 -12.01
C ILE A 130 14.43 4.89 -13.49
N ALA A 131 14.67 3.66 -13.96
CA ALA A 131 14.87 3.38 -15.37
C ALA A 131 13.67 3.72 -16.25
N ALA A 132 12.45 3.55 -15.74
CA ALA A 132 11.23 3.94 -16.45
C ALA A 132 11.08 5.47 -16.58
N LEU A 133 11.63 6.23 -15.63
CA LEU A 133 11.56 7.69 -15.61
C LEU A 133 12.72 8.36 -16.36
N ASP A 134 13.94 7.83 -16.24
CA ASP A 134 15.13 8.30 -16.99
C ASP A 134 16.16 7.19 -17.13
N LEU A 135 16.35 6.73 -18.37
CA LEU A 135 17.34 5.69 -18.74
C LEU A 135 18.81 6.13 -18.61
N ASN A 136 19.08 7.43 -18.51
CA ASN A 136 20.45 7.95 -18.44
C ASN A 136 21.00 8.00 -17.00
N LEU A 137 20.13 7.89 -15.99
CA LEU A 137 20.55 7.88 -14.60
C LEU A 137 21.15 6.52 -14.21
N LYS A 138 22.33 6.57 -13.61
CA LYS A 138 22.97 5.38 -13.03
C LYS A 138 22.38 5.10 -11.65
N VAL A 139 22.24 3.83 -11.31
CA VAL A 139 21.84 3.42 -9.97
C VAL A 139 22.96 2.63 -9.31
N ILE A 140 23.29 2.97 -8.07
CA ILE A 140 24.23 2.25 -7.21
C ILE A 140 23.53 1.84 -5.91
N ALA A 141 23.88 0.65 -5.43
CA ALA A 141 23.31 0.07 -4.23
C ALA A 141 24.42 -0.31 -3.24
N PRO A 142 24.93 0.63 -2.44
CA PRO A 142 26.08 0.41 -1.55
C PRO A 142 25.96 -0.85 -0.70
N VAL A 143 24.81 -1.08 -0.07
CA VAL A 143 24.56 -2.26 0.79
C VAL A 143 24.76 -3.57 0.03
N ARG A 144 24.37 -3.61 -1.24
CA ARG A 144 24.56 -4.77 -2.13
C ARG A 144 26.01 -4.94 -2.59
N GLU A 145 26.74 -3.82 -2.68
CA GLU A 145 28.16 -3.82 -3.12
C GLU A 145 29.11 -4.22 -2.01
N TRP A 146 28.97 -3.65 -0.82
CA TRP A 146 29.89 -3.93 0.29
C TRP A 146 29.67 -5.30 0.94
N LYS A 147 28.44 -5.87 0.88
CA LYS A 147 28.08 -7.21 1.39
C LYS A 147 28.47 -7.46 2.84
N TRP A 148 28.45 -6.41 3.67
CA TRP A 148 28.82 -6.53 5.08
C TRP A 148 27.71 -7.22 5.90
N SER A 149 28.15 -7.92 6.96
CA SER A 149 27.24 -8.34 8.02
C SER A 149 26.78 -7.11 8.84
N ARG A 150 25.75 -7.30 9.66
CA ARG A 150 25.27 -6.25 10.55
C ARG A 150 26.37 -5.77 11.52
N GLU A 151 27.18 -6.68 12.03
CA GLU A 151 28.30 -6.38 12.92
C GLU A 151 29.39 -5.57 12.22
N GLU A 152 29.74 -5.93 10.99
CA GLU A 152 30.71 -5.18 10.18
C GLU A 152 30.21 -3.77 9.86
N GLU A 153 28.91 -3.62 9.56
CA GLU A 153 28.30 -2.31 9.34
C GLU A 153 28.34 -1.44 10.57
N ILE A 154 28.00 -1.99 11.74
CA ILE A 154 28.08 -1.28 13.05
C ILE A 154 29.51 -0.89 13.35
N TYR A 155 30.48 -1.78 13.11
CA TYR A 155 31.90 -1.47 13.29
C TYR A 155 32.33 -0.30 12.41
N TYR A 156 32.00 -0.35 11.11
CA TYR A 156 32.30 0.74 10.17
C TYR A 156 31.62 2.05 10.58
N ALA A 157 30.37 1.99 11.04
CA ALA A 157 29.64 3.16 11.53
C ALA A 157 30.38 3.84 12.70
N LYS A 158 30.82 3.06 13.70
CA LYS A 158 31.59 3.57 14.86
C LYS A 158 32.91 4.21 14.45
N GLU A 159 33.68 3.55 13.58
CA GLU A 159 34.96 4.04 13.07
C GLU A 159 34.81 5.36 12.29
N ASN A 160 33.66 5.58 11.65
CA ASN A 160 33.42 6.78 10.83
C ASN A 160 32.50 7.82 11.54
N GLY A 161 32.22 7.65 12.84
CA GLY A 161 31.45 8.62 13.61
C GLY A 161 29.96 8.70 13.22
N VAL A 162 29.44 7.66 12.60
CA VAL A 162 28.00 7.55 12.30
C VAL A 162 27.25 7.19 13.57
N PRO A 163 26.21 7.95 13.97
CA PRO A 163 25.40 7.60 15.13
C PRO A 163 24.71 6.24 14.94
N VAL A 164 25.03 5.30 15.82
CA VAL A 164 24.41 3.97 15.84
C VAL A 164 23.16 4.04 16.72
N PRO A 165 22.00 3.52 16.30
CA PRO A 165 20.80 3.48 17.11
C PRO A 165 21.02 2.79 18.45
N ALA A 166 20.34 3.24 19.51
CA ALA A 166 20.47 2.67 20.86
C ALA A 166 19.79 1.29 20.97
N ASP A 167 18.84 0.99 20.09
CA ASP A 167 18.05 -0.24 20.03
C ASP A 167 18.64 -1.29 19.08
N LEU A 168 19.96 -1.46 19.12
CA LEU A 168 20.67 -2.47 18.31
C LEU A 168 20.13 -3.90 18.49
N ASP A 169 19.49 -4.15 19.63
CA ASP A 169 18.89 -5.44 19.96
C ASP A 169 17.51 -5.65 19.33
N ASN A 170 16.93 -4.63 18.67
CA ASN A 170 15.67 -4.79 17.95
C ASN A 170 15.90 -5.69 16.71
N PRO A 171 15.35 -6.91 16.69
CA PRO A 171 15.58 -7.85 15.60
C PRO A 171 14.76 -7.55 14.36
N TYR A 172 13.85 -6.58 14.43
CA TYR A 172 12.87 -6.31 13.40
C TYR A 172 13.34 -5.28 12.39
N SER A 173 12.94 -5.48 11.14
CA SER A 173 13.01 -4.48 10.07
C SER A 173 11.62 -3.90 9.82
N VAL A 174 11.46 -2.60 10.03
CA VAL A 174 10.17 -1.91 9.94
C VAL A 174 10.17 -0.92 8.78
N ASP A 175 9.13 -1.00 7.95
CA ASP A 175 8.79 0.00 6.93
C ASP A 175 7.36 0.49 7.16
N GLN A 176 7.17 1.81 7.25
CA GLN A 176 5.89 2.43 7.56
C GLN A 176 5.64 3.61 6.64
N ASN A 177 4.38 3.80 6.29
CA ASN A 177 3.88 4.97 5.58
C ASN A 177 2.41 5.23 5.95
N LEU A 178 1.77 6.18 5.30
CA LEU A 178 0.38 6.54 5.53
C LEU A 178 -0.59 5.35 5.37
N TRP A 179 -0.28 4.38 4.48
CA TRP A 179 -1.16 3.25 4.16
C TRP A 179 -1.03 2.06 5.12
N GLY A 180 0.06 2.00 5.88
CA GLY A 180 0.27 0.97 6.88
C GLY A 180 1.73 0.78 7.26
N ARG A 181 1.98 -0.28 8.02
CA ARG A 181 3.28 -0.66 8.55
C ARG A 181 3.57 -2.12 8.21
N ALA A 182 4.77 -2.40 7.73
CA ALA A 182 5.32 -3.73 7.50
C ALA A 182 6.40 -4.01 8.55
N ASN A 183 6.47 -5.25 9.03
CA ASN A 183 7.48 -5.70 9.97
C ASN A 183 7.94 -7.11 9.59
N GLU A 184 9.25 -7.31 9.49
CA GLU A 184 9.88 -8.59 9.14
C GLU A 184 11.14 -8.85 9.99
N CYS A 185 11.77 -9.99 9.79
CA CYS A 185 13.00 -10.45 10.45
C CYS A 185 12.80 -10.99 11.89
N GLY A 186 13.90 -11.39 12.51
CA GLY A 186 13.93 -11.92 13.86
C GLY A 186 13.08 -13.19 14.03
N ILE A 187 12.30 -13.24 15.09
CA ILE A 187 11.42 -14.39 15.39
C ILE A 187 10.37 -14.66 14.31
N LEU A 188 10.02 -13.64 13.50
CA LEU A 188 9.04 -13.74 12.43
C LEU A 188 9.50 -14.59 11.25
N GLU A 189 10.83 -14.80 11.09
CA GLU A 189 11.38 -15.63 10.00
C GLU A 189 10.94 -17.09 10.08
N ASN A 190 10.63 -17.60 11.26
CA ASN A 190 10.05 -18.92 11.41
C ASN A 190 8.51 -18.82 11.39
N PRO A 191 7.84 -19.31 10.33
CA PRO A 191 6.38 -19.18 10.20
C PRO A 191 5.58 -19.99 11.22
N TRP A 192 6.22 -20.89 12.00
CA TRP A 192 5.59 -21.61 13.10
C TRP A 192 5.50 -20.79 14.38
N ASN A 193 6.28 -19.71 14.52
CA ASN A 193 6.23 -18.86 15.69
C ASN A 193 5.05 -17.88 15.58
N GLN A 194 4.28 -17.77 16.65
CA GLN A 194 3.31 -16.67 16.76
C GLN A 194 4.04 -15.33 16.77
N ALA A 195 3.55 -14.34 16.03
CA ALA A 195 4.06 -12.97 16.10
C ALA A 195 3.81 -12.41 17.52
N PRO A 196 4.84 -12.00 18.26
CA PRO A 196 4.68 -11.43 19.58
C PRO A 196 4.11 -9.99 19.51
N GLU A 197 3.50 -9.53 20.60
CA GLU A 197 2.86 -8.20 20.62
C GLU A 197 3.84 -7.04 20.33
N GLU A 198 5.11 -7.16 20.72
CA GLU A 198 6.13 -6.16 20.38
C GLU A 198 6.42 -6.02 18.88
N ALA A 199 6.00 -6.99 18.05
CA ALA A 199 6.09 -6.86 16.59
C ALA A 199 5.10 -5.85 16.01
N PHE A 200 4.03 -5.52 16.75
CA PHE A 200 3.00 -4.57 16.36
C PHE A 200 3.28 -3.20 16.97
N GLY A 201 3.06 -2.13 16.21
CA GLY A 201 3.41 -0.76 16.62
C GLY A 201 2.28 0.27 16.51
N ILE A 202 1.28 0.01 15.65
CA ILE A 202 0.19 0.98 15.40
C ILE A 202 -1.21 0.40 15.66
N THR A 203 -1.28 -0.85 16.12
CA THR A 203 -2.55 -1.49 16.44
C THR A 203 -2.53 -2.09 17.86
N THR A 204 -3.63 -1.96 18.58
CA THR A 204 -3.87 -2.65 19.86
C THR A 204 -4.22 -4.12 19.60
N SER A 205 -3.80 -5.05 20.47
CA SER A 205 -4.25 -6.44 20.31
C SER A 205 -5.78 -6.55 20.45
N PRO A 206 -6.42 -7.46 19.69
CA PRO A 206 -7.87 -7.67 19.81
C PRO A 206 -8.34 -7.96 21.25
N GLU A 207 -7.51 -8.64 22.04
CA GLU A 207 -7.79 -8.95 23.45
C GLU A 207 -7.82 -7.70 24.33
N GLN A 208 -6.93 -6.72 24.04
CA GLN A 208 -6.81 -5.46 24.80
C GLN A 208 -7.62 -4.31 24.19
N ALA A 209 -8.16 -4.51 22.99
CA ALA A 209 -9.02 -3.53 22.33
C ALA A 209 -10.31 -3.26 23.14
N PRO A 210 -10.93 -2.07 23.00
CA PRO A 210 -12.13 -1.70 23.73
C PRO A 210 -13.25 -2.74 23.64
N ASP A 211 -13.95 -2.98 24.78
CA ASP A 211 -15.09 -3.89 24.85
C ASP A 211 -16.37 -3.30 24.23
N MET A 212 -16.38 -2.00 23.96
CA MET A 212 -17.49 -1.33 23.28
C MET A 212 -17.10 -1.10 21.81
N PRO A 213 -17.99 -1.46 20.88
CA PRO A 213 -17.76 -1.16 19.46
C PRO A 213 -17.81 0.36 19.20
N GLU A 214 -17.02 0.82 18.26
CA GLU A 214 -17.06 2.18 17.74
C GLU A 214 -17.69 2.15 16.33
N TYR A 215 -18.59 3.12 16.06
CA TYR A 215 -19.25 3.25 14.77
C TYR A 215 -18.76 4.52 14.10
N ILE A 216 -18.33 4.41 12.86
CA ILE A 216 -17.87 5.54 12.03
C ILE A 216 -18.65 5.58 10.73
N GLU A 217 -18.82 6.77 10.17
CA GLU A 217 -19.41 6.98 8.85
C GLU A 217 -18.35 7.54 7.89
N ILE A 218 -18.19 6.89 6.73
CA ILE A 218 -17.26 7.29 5.68
C ILE A 218 -18.06 7.62 4.44
N GLU A 219 -17.93 8.86 3.95
CA GLU A 219 -18.57 9.31 2.73
C GLU A 219 -17.58 9.24 1.55
N PHE A 220 -18.09 8.76 0.42
CA PHE A 220 -17.35 8.66 -0.84
C PHE A 220 -17.99 9.51 -1.92
N SER A 221 -17.15 10.19 -2.71
CA SER A 221 -17.52 10.89 -3.94
C SER A 221 -16.61 10.41 -5.08
N GLU A 222 -17.19 9.81 -6.12
CA GLU A 222 -16.46 9.17 -7.22
C GLU A 222 -15.36 8.21 -6.74
N GLY A 223 -15.69 7.42 -5.71
CA GLY A 223 -14.76 6.46 -5.08
C GLY A 223 -13.66 7.09 -4.23
N VAL A 224 -13.67 8.41 -4.03
CA VAL A 224 -12.72 9.11 -3.14
C VAL A 224 -13.37 9.28 -1.78
N PRO A 225 -12.75 8.84 -0.67
CA PRO A 225 -13.23 9.16 0.67
C PRO A 225 -13.07 10.66 0.93
N VAL A 226 -14.15 11.36 1.24
CA VAL A 226 -14.21 12.82 1.36
C VAL A 226 -14.57 13.30 2.77
N SER A 227 -15.25 12.47 3.56
CA SER A 227 -15.53 12.80 4.95
C SER A 227 -15.50 11.59 5.89
N LEU A 228 -15.21 11.85 7.14
CA LEU A 228 -15.24 10.90 8.24
C LEU A 228 -16.09 11.49 9.37
N ASN A 229 -17.21 10.82 9.73
CA ASN A 229 -18.16 11.30 10.72
C ASN A 229 -18.61 12.75 10.46
N GLU A 230 -19.01 13.04 9.21
CA GLU A 230 -19.44 14.36 8.71
C GLU A 230 -18.32 15.42 8.64
N GLU A 231 -17.12 15.14 9.14
CA GLU A 231 -15.96 16.03 9.02
C GLU A 231 -15.29 15.84 7.65
N VAL A 232 -15.31 16.90 6.83
CA VAL A 232 -14.62 16.92 5.53
C VAL A 232 -13.12 17.04 5.75
N LEU A 233 -12.35 16.12 5.20
CA LEU A 233 -10.90 16.01 5.39
C LEU A 233 -10.18 15.83 4.06
N LYS A 234 -8.92 16.26 4.00
CA LYS A 234 -8.02 15.81 2.95
C LYS A 234 -7.80 14.30 3.08
N LEU A 235 -7.55 13.63 1.97
CA LEU A 235 -7.40 12.16 1.96
C LEU A 235 -6.28 11.67 2.89
N ALA A 236 -5.13 12.36 2.92
CA ALA A 236 -4.03 12.00 3.82
C ALA A 236 -4.44 12.08 5.30
N ASP A 237 -5.10 13.16 5.70
CA ASP A 237 -5.55 13.37 7.08
C ASP A 237 -6.65 12.36 7.46
N LEU A 238 -7.55 12.05 6.53
CA LEU A 238 -8.61 11.05 6.73
C LEU A 238 -8.01 9.66 6.97
N ILE A 239 -7.03 9.25 6.18
CA ILE A 239 -6.34 7.96 6.34
C ILE A 239 -5.61 7.91 7.68
N GLN A 240 -4.88 8.98 8.05
CA GLN A 240 -4.17 9.05 9.31
C GLN A 240 -5.14 8.91 10.51
N LYS A 241 -6.25 9.65 10.49
CA LYS A 241 -7.30 9.57 11.52
C LYS A 241 -7.92 8.18 11.61
N LEU A 242 -8.15 7.53 10.47
CA LEU A 242 -8.63 6.15 10.43
C LEU A 242 -7.61 5.15 10.98
N ASN A 243 -6.31 5.35 10.70
CA ASN A 243 -5.27 4.52 11.29
C ASN A 243 -5.32 4.54 12.82
N GLU A 244 -5.54 5.72 13.43
CA GLU A 244 -5.65 5.88 14.88
C GLU A 244 -6.93 5.20 15.41
N ILE A 245 -8.09 5.50 14.83
CA ILE A 245 -9.37 4.98 15.30
C ILE A 245 -9.44 3.46 15.14
N ALA A 246 -9.17 2.95 13.94
CA ALA A 246 -9.26 1.53 13.65
C ALA A 246 -8.13 0.72 14.31
N GLY A 247 -6.92 1.31 14.42
CA GLY A 247 -5.79 0.72 15.13
C GLY A 247 -6.08 0.50 16.62
N LYS A 248 -6.74 1.43 17.28
CA LYS A 248 -7.23 1.29 18.67
C LYS A 248 -8.13 0.06 18.84
N HIS A 249 -8.90 -0.30 17.83
CA HIS A 249 -9.76 -1.49 17.82
C HIS A 249 -9.06 -2.75 17.28
N GLY A 250 -7.76 -2.72 17.02
CA GLY A 250 -6.97 -3.86 16.56
C GLY A 250 -7.21 -4.25 15.11
N VAL A 251 -7.87 -3.39 14.32
CA VAL A 251 -8.15 -3.66 12.91
C VAL A 251 -6.88 -3.64 12.08
N GLY A 252 -6.81 -4.51 11.07
CA GLY A 252 -5.78 -4.45 10.04
C GLY A 252 -4.48 -5.19 10.35
N ARG A 253 -4.44 -6.07 11.36
CA ARG A 253 -3.32 -6.98 11.61
C ARG A 253 -3.37 -8.13 10.60
N ILE A 254 -2.29 -8.30 9.82
CA ILE A 254 -2.19 -9.30 8.76
C ILE A 254 -0.87 -10.04 8.91
N ASP A 255 -0.93 -11.36 9.02
CA ASP A 255 0.23 -12.25 8.98
C ASP A 255 0.26 -12.93 7.61
N HIS A 256 1.31 -12.70 6.83
CA HIS A 256 1.38 -13.13 5.44
C HIS A 256 2.70 -13.80 5.10
N VAL A 257 2.60 -14.99 4.53
CA VAL A 257 3.71 -15.63 3.82
C VAL A 257 3.54 -15.36 2.34
N GLU A 258 4.36 -14.48 1.79
CA GLU A 258 4.25 -13.97 0.43
C GLU A 258 5.32 -14.52 -0.51
N ASN A 259 5.05 -14.47 -1.80
CA ASN A 259 6.05 -14.74 -2.83
C ASN A 259 6.74 -13.43 -3.25
N ARG A 260 8.02 -13.25 -2.85
CA ARG A 260 8.80 -12.09 -3.28
C ARG A 260 9.10 -12.13 -4.77
N LEU A 261 9.19 -10.96 -5.37
CA LEU A 261 9.56 -10.78 -6.78
C LEU A 261 10.91 -11.44 -7.11
N VAL A 262 11.84 -11.44 -6.17
CA VAL A 262 13.15 -12.09 -6.30
C VAL A 262 13.10 -13.63 -6.21
N GLY A 263 11.92 -14.24 -6.10
CA GLY A 263 11.70 -15.69 -6.22
C GLY A 263 11.75 -16.49 -4.93
N ILE A 264 11.81 -15.85 -3.77
CA ILE A 264 11.76 -16.51 -2.46
C ILE A 264 10.44 -16.24 -1.76
N LYS A 265 10.08 -17.12 -0.81
CA LYS A 265 9.00 -16.82 0.15
C LYS A 265 9.57 -16.08 1.35
N SER A 266 8.81 -15.12 1.85
CA SER A 266 9.07 -14.44 3.12
C SER A 266 7.79 -14.33 3.94
N ARG A 267 7.94 -14.15 5.24
CA ARG A 267 6.81 -13.84 6.12
C ARG A 267 6.96 -12.42 6.63
N GLU A 268 5.90 -11.67 6.50
CA GLU A 268 5.79 -10.30 7.00
C GLU A 268 4.51 -10.13 7.80
N ILE A 269 4.58 -9.29 8.82
CA ILE A 269 3.43 -8.83 9.58
C ILE A 269 3.11 -7.43 9.11
N TYR A 270 1.85 -7.21 8.74
CA TYR A 270 1.36 -5.89 8.35
C TYR A 270 0.35 -5.38 9.35
N GLU A 271 0.34 -4.07 9.52
CA GLU A 271 -0.65 -3.32 10.26
C GLU A 271 -1.23 -2.24 9.33
N CYS A 272 -2.46 -2.42 8.88
CA CYS A 272 -3.09 -1.58 7.87
C CYS A 272 -4.50 -1.14 8.29
N PRO A 273 -4.66 -0.49 9.47
CA PRO A 273 -5.98 -0.25 10.03
C PRO A 273 -6.86 0.65 9.16
N GLY A 274 -6.36 1.78 8.70
CA GLY A 274 -7.08 2.68 7.79
C GLY A 274 -7.35 2.03 6.44
N ALA A 275 -6.35 1.34 5.86
CA ALA A 275 -6.47 0.68 4.58
C ALA A 275 -7.58 -0.38 4.59
N VAL A 276 -7.56 -1.31 5.56
CA VAL A 276 -8.58 -2.37 5.68
C VAL A 276 -9.97 -1.78 5.89
N THR A 277 -10.08 -0.73 6.70
CA THR A 277 -11.36 -0.06 6.96
C THR A 277 -11.90 0.61 5.70
N LEU A 278 -11.06 1.35 4.95
CA LEU A 278 -11.45 2.02 3.71
C LEU A 278 -11.82 1.02 2.60
N LEU A 279 -11.00 -0.01 2.40
CA LEU A 279 -11.25 -1.04 1.39
C LEU A 279 -12.58 -1.76 1.66
N THR A 280 -12.87 -2.08 2.95
CA THR A 280 -14.14 -2.68 3.35
C THR A 280 -15.32 -1.74 3.10
N ALA A 281 -15.21 -0.46 3.46
CA ALA A 281 -16.27 0.52 3.28
C ALA A 281 -16.54 0.83 1.80
N HIS A 282 -15.47 1.03 1.01
CA HIS A 282 -15.54 1.34 -0.41
C HIS A 282 -16.23 0.22 -1.22
N LYS A 283 -15.89 -1.04 -0.93
CA LYS A 283 -16.50 -2.20 -1.59
C LYS A 283 -18.02 -2.21 -1.47
N GLU A 284 -18.55 -1.87 -0.32
CA GLU A 284 -19.99 -1.86 -0.07
C GLU A 284 -20.74 -0.74 -0.82
N ILE A 285 -20.04 0.37 -1.16
CA ILE A 285 -20.62 1.40 -2.03
C ILE A 285 -20.56 0.95 -3.48
N GLU A 286 -19.48 0.28 -3.92
CA GLU A 286 -19.45 -0.34 -5.26
C GLU A 286 -20.56 -1.38 -5.45
N ASP A 287 -20.85 -2.19 -4.43
CA ASP A 287 -21.91 -3.22 -4.51
C ASP A 287 -23.31 -2.60 -4.67
N LEU A 288 -23.52 -1.35 -4.24
CA LEU A 288 -24.75 -0.61 -4.50
C LEU A 288 -24.81 0.03 -5.88
N THR A 289 -23.66 0.37 -6.50
CA THR A 289 -23.63 1.36 -7.59
C THR A 289 -23.12 0.81 -8.91
N LEU A 290 -22.34 -0.28 -8.88
CA LEU A 290 -21.79 -0.87 -10.11
C LEU A 290 -22.80 -1.84 -10.74
N VAL A 291 -22.96 -1.74 -12.07
CA VAL A 291 -23.73 -2.73 -12.83
C VAL A 291 -23.02 -4.09 -12.76
N ARG A 292 -23.81 -5.15 -12.85
CA ARG A 292 -23.36 -6.53 -12.69
C ARG A 292 -22.13 -6.89 -13.53
N GLU A 293 -22.11 -6.49 -14.80
CA GLU A 293 -21.02 -6.79 -15.74
C GLU A 293 -19.69 -6.15 -15.30
N VAL A 294 -19.74 -4.90 -14.82
CA VAL A 294 -18.57 -4.20 -14.27
C VAL A 294 -18.14 -4.85 -12.95
N ALA A 295 -19.08 -5.11 -12.04
CA ALA A 295 -18.77 -5.73 -10.74
C ALA A 295 -18.12 -7.13 -10.87
N HIS A 296 -18.49 -7.90 -11.92
CA HIS A 296 -17.91 -9.22 -12.18
C HIS A 296 -16.56 -9.16 -12.92
N PHE A 297 -16.32 -8.14 -13.72
CA PHE A 297 -15.06 -8.00 -14.47
C PHE A 297 -13.96 -7.29 -13.68
N LYS A 298 -14.32 -6.30 -12.86
CA LYS A 298 -13.41 -5.47 -12.09
C LYS A 298 -12.43 -6.30 -11.24
N PRO A 299 -12.80 -7.39 -10.51
CA PRO A 299 -11.86 -8.20 -9.74
C PRO A 299 -10.70 -8.80 -10.54
N ILE A 300 -10.87 -9.03 -11.85
CA ILE A 300 -9.79 -9.50 -12.73
C ILE A 300 -8.76 -8.37 -12.92
N ILE A 301 -9.26 -7.16 -13.16
CA ILE A 301 -8.43 -5.96 -13.31
C ILE A 301 -7.71 -5.61 -12.00
N GLU A 302 -8.41 -5.70 -10.88
CA GLU A 302 -7.86 -5.45 -9.52
C GLU A 302 -6.68 -6.37 -9.22
N ASN A 303 -6.83 -7.66 -9.49
CA ASN A 303 -5.77 -8.65 -9.27
C ASN A 303 -4.56 -8.38 -10.16
N GLU A 304 -4.78 -8.08 -11.44
CA GLU A 304 -3.68 -7.78 -12.36
C GLU A 304 -2.97 -6.48 -11.98
N LEU A 305 -3.71 -5.43 -11.61
CA LEU A 305 -3.13 -4.16 -11.17
C LEU A 305 -2.32 -4.35 -9.88
N SER A 306 -2.81 -5.14 -8.91
CA SER A 306 -2.07 -5.50 -7.70
C SER A 306 -0.74 -6.17 -8.02
N ASN A 307 -0.73 -7.12 -8.96
CA ASN A 307 0.47 -7.82 -9.39
C ASN A 307 1.46 -6.86 -10.07
N LEU A 308 1.00 -5.98 -10.94
CA LEU A 308 1.86 -5.00 -11.61
C LEU A 308 2.50 -4.03 -10.60
N ILE A 309 1.72 -3.53 -9.63
CA ILE A 309 2.23 -2.65 -8.57
C ILE A 309 3.28 -3.38 -7.72
N TYR A 310 2.96 -4.58 -7.24
CA TYR A 310 3.88 -5.38 -6.43
C TYR A 310 5.20 -5.64 -7.15
N ASN A 311 5.12 -5.94 -8.45
CA ASN A 311 6.23 -6.30 -9.32
C ASN A 311 6.98 -5.09 -9.93
N ALA A 312 6.91 -3.92 -9.32
CA ALA A 312 7.67 -2.73 -9.73
C ALA A 312 7.26 -2.11 -11.08
N LEU A 313 6.09 -2.42 -11.60
CA LEU A 313 5.64 -2.02 -12.94
C LEU A 313 4.66 -0.84 -12.91
N TRP A 314 4.72 0.03 -11.88
CA TRP A 314 3.84 1.20 -11.73
C TRP A 314 3.82 2.09 -12.98
N PHE A 315 4.98 2.37 -13.56
CA PHE A 315 5.12 3.25 -14.73
C PHE A 315 4.91 2.54 -16.08
N SER A 316 4.52 1.26 -16.08
CA SER A 316 4.24 0.54 -17.32
C SER A 316 2.95 1.02 -17.99
N SER A 317 2.88 0.91 -19.33
CA SER A 317 1.66 1.23 -20.08
C SER A 317 0.47 0.37 -19.68
N ALA A 318 0.71 -0.88 -19.28
CA ALA A 318 -0.33 -1.77 -18.78
C ALA A 318 -0.95 -1.23 -17.49
N THR A 319 -0.13 -0.85 -16.52
CA THR A 319 -0.60 -0.24 -15.27
C THR A 319 -1.44 1.01 -15.54
N GLN A 320 -0.97 1.90 -16.42
CA GLN A 320 -1.70 3.13 -16.76
C GLN A 320 -3.06 2.85 -17.41
N ALA A 321 -3.15 1.84 -18.29
CA ALA A 321 -4.40 1.43 -18.90
C ALA A 321 -5.39 0.86 -17.88
N LEU A 322 -4.92 0.04 -16.93
CA LEU A 322 -5.77 -0.51 -15.87
C LEU A 322 -6.23 0.57 -14.90
N ILE A 323 -5.37 1.53 -14.53
CA ILE A 323 -5.75 2.70 -13.73
C ILE A 323 -6.86 3.50 -14.42
N ALA A 324 -6.76 3.71 -15.74
CA ALA A 324 -7.78 4.42 -16.49
C ALA A 324 -9.14 3.67 -16.45
N TYR A 325 -9.12 2.34 -16.59
CA TYR A 325 -10.32 1.51 -16.43
C TYR A 325 -10.92 1.67 -15.01
N ILE A 326 -10.10 1.56 -13.97
CA ILE A 326 -10.57 1.70 -12.58
C ILE A 326 -11.21 3.08 -12.38
N LYS A 327 -10.54 4.16 -12.76
CA LYS A 327 -11.08 5.53 -12.64
C LYS A 327 -12.44 5.71 -13.33
N GLU A 328 -12.64 5.10 -14.48
CA GLU A 328 -13.93 5.16 -15.18
C GLU A 328 -15.05 4.50 -14.37
N THR A 329 -14.77 3.37 -13.70
CA THR A 329 -15.77 2.68 -12.87
C THR A 329 -16.17 3.46 -11.63
N GLN A 330 -15.34 4.39 -11.16
CA GLN A 330 -15.56 5.12 -9.91
C GLN A 330 -16.54 6.29 -10.01
N LYS A 331 -16.87 6.77 -11.19
CA LYS A 331 -17.77 7.92 -11.42
C LYS A 331 -19.15 7.79 -10.75
N VAL A 332 -19.60 6.58 -10.56
CA VAL A 332 -20.89 6.28 -9.93
C VAL A 332 -20.78 5.86 -8.46
N VAL A 333 -19.55 5.70 -7.96
CA VAL A 333 -19.28 5.23 -6.59
C VAL A 333 -19.38 6.40 -5.61
N ASN A 334 -20.61 6.82 -5.34
CA ASN A 334 -20.96 7.90 -4.42
C ASN A 334 -21.85 7.35 -3.31
N GLY A 335 -21.58 7.71 -2.06
CA GLY A 335 -22.42 7.25 -0.96
C GLY A 335 -21.72 7.24 0.38
N THR A 336 -22.42 6.78 1.41
CA THR A 336 -21.91 6.70 2.77
C THR A 336 -22.02 5.27 3.30
N ALA A 337 -20.92 4.76 3.84
CA ALA A 337 -20.87 3.49 4.57
C ALA A 337 -20.72 3.74 6.08
N LYS A 338 -21.52 3.06 6.89
CA LYS A 338 -21.38 3.02 8.34
C LYS A 338 -20.63 1.75 8.73
N VAL A 339 -19.45 1.93 9.32
CA VAL A 339 -18.56 0.83 9.72
C VAL A 339 -18.56 0.67 11.23
N LYS A 340 -18.72 -0.57 11.67
CA LYS A 340 -18.53 -0.98 13.06
C LYS A 340 -17.12 -1.50 13.23
N LEU A 341 -16.34 -0.88 14.12
CA LEU A 341 -14.99 -1.31 14.51
C LEU A 341 -15.08 -2.02 15.87
N TYR A 342 -14.58 -3.25 15.93
CA TYR A 342 -14.62 -4.04 17.15
C TYR A 342 -13.63 -5.20 17.12
N LYS A 343 -12.70 -5.23 18.06
CA LYS A 343 -11.78 -6.35 18.35
C LYS A 343 -11.20 -7.00 17.10
N GLY A 344 -10.48 -6.21 16.29
CA GLY A 344 -9.82 -6.67 15.07
C GLY A 344 -10.68 -6.67 13.82
N SER A 345 -11.96 -6.35 13.93
CA SER A 345 -12.90 -6.37 12.82
C SER A 345 -13.36 -4.98 12.41
N ALA A 346 -13.43 -4.73 11.10
CA ALA A 346 -14.14 -3.63 10.47
C ALA A 346 -15.30 -4.22 9.67
N GLN A 347 -16.54 -3.94 10.05
CA GLN A 347 -17.74 -4.48 9.41
C GLN A 347 -18.68 -3.36 9.00
N VAL A 348 -19.06 -3.28 7.73
CA VAL A 348 -20.11 -2.36 7.29
C VAL A 348 -21.46 -2.87 7.77
N VAL A 349 -22.18 -2.00 8.48
CA VAL A 349 -23.49 -2.32 9.05
C VAL A 349 -24.65 -1.57 8.40
N ALA A 350 -24.33 -0.49 7.67
CA ALA A 350 -25.29 0.25 6.86
C ALA A 350 -24.59 0.96 5.70
N ARG A 351 -25.31 1.18 4.61
CA ARG A 351 -24.83 1.89 3.43
C ARG A 351 -25.98 2.62 2.75
N LYS A 352 -25.68 3.75 2.12
CA LYS A 352 -26.61 4.52 1.29
C LYS A 352 -25.87 5.16 0.12
N SER A 353 -26.55 5.30 -1.03
CA SER A 353 -25.99 5.95 -2.21
C SER A 353 -27.09 6.64 -3.02
N PRO A 354 -26.84 7.86 -3.55
CA PRO A 354 -27.73 8.48 -4.53
C PRO A 354 -27.71 7.77 -5.88
N ASN A 355 -26.68 6.97 -6.16
CA ASN A 355 -26.51 6.18 -7.38
C ASN A 355 -26.88 4.70 -7.18
N SER A 356 -27.61 4.37 -6.08
CA SER A 356 -27.97 2.99 -5.77
C SER A 356 -28.76 2.33 -6.89
N LEU A 357 -28.32 1.14 -7.28
CA LEU A 357 -29.05 0.24 -8.18
C LEU A 357 -29.96 -0.72 -7.38
N TYR A 358 -29.87 -0.72 -6.06
CA TYR A 358 -30.76 -1.46 -5.18
C TYR A 358 -32.11 -0.73 -5.10
N ASP A 359 -33.14 -1.36 -5.63
CA ASP A 359 -34.53 -0.91 -5.54
C ASP A 359 -35.29 -1.80 -4.56
N GLU A 360 -35.75 -1.19 -3.46
CA GLU A 360 -36.45 -1.91 -2.39
C GLU A 360 -37.77 -2.52 -2.87
N ASN A 361 -38.48 -1.87 -3.81
CA ASN A 361 -39.75 -2.37 -4.35
C ASN A 361 -39.55 -3.58 -5.29
N LEU A 362 -38.40 -3.67 -5.94
CA LEU A 362 -38.05 -4.84 -6.76
C LEU A 362 -37.46 -5.99 -5.93
N ALA A 363 -36.90 -5.69 -4.75
CA ALA A 363 -36.21 -6.67 -3.93
C ALA A 363 -37.09 -7.24 -2.79
N THR A 364 -38.20 -6.56 -2.45
CA THR A 364 -39.06 -6.95 -1.32
C THR A 364 -39.92 -8.15 -1.66
N TYR A 365 -40.28 -8.93 -0.61
CA TYR A 365 -41.28 -9.99 -0.68
C TYR A 365 -42.64 -9.58 -0.07
N THR A 366 -42.83 -8.30 0.20
CA THR A 366 -44.10 -7.77 0.74
C THR A 366 -45.09 -7.44 -0.38
N SER A 367 -46.28 -6.95 -0.02
CA SER A 367 -47.25 -6.46 -0.98
C SER A 367 -46.84 -5.23 -1.78
N ALA A 368 -45.67 -4.65 -1.50
CA ALA A 368 -45.09 -3.57 -2.26
C ALA A 368 -44.22 -4.06 -3.45
N ASP A 369 -44.07 -5.39 -3.63
CA ASP A 369 -43.31 -5.99 -4.74
C ASP A 369 -43.86 -5.55 -6.08
N THR A 370 -42.98 -5.00 -6.93
CA THR A 370 -43.26 -4.55 -8.28
C THR A 370 -42.58 -5.45 -9.36
N PHE A 371 -41.86 -6.50 -8.92
CA PHE A 371 -41.15 -7.40 -9.81
C PHE A 371 -42.12 -8.26 -10.61
N ASP A 372 -41.96 -8.31 -11.94
CA ASP A 372 -42.75 -9.17 -12.80
C ASP A 372 -42.31 -10.65 -12.72
N GLN A 373 -42.91 -11.38 -11.81
CA GLN A 373 -42.60 -12.79 -11.56
C GLN A 373 -42.97 -13.69 -12.72
N ASP A 374 -43.98 -13.33 -13.53
CA ASP A 374 -44.42 -14.13 -14.70
C ASP A 374 -43.39 -14.09 -15.81
N ALA A 375 -42.69 -13.01 -16.01
CA ALA A 375 -41.59 -12.90 -16.98
C ALA A 375 -40.45 -13.90 -16.71
N ALA A 376 -40.22 -14.28 -15.44
CA ALA A 376 -39.21 -15.26 -15.07
C ALA A 376 -39.39 -16.63 -15.73
N VAL A 377 -40.63 -17.06 -15.97
CA VAL A 377 -40.90 -18.34 -16.60
C VAL A 377 -40.35 -18.42 -18.03
N GLY A 378 -40.50 -17.35 -18.80
CA GLY A 378 -39.92 -17.25 -20.15
C GLY A 378 -38.39 -17.17 -20.12
N PHE A 379 -37.85 -16.34 -19.25
CA PHE A 379 -36.40 -16.20 -19.07
C PHE A 379 -35.74 -17.53 -18.70
N ILE A 380 -36.27 -18.28 -17.73
CA ILE A 380 -35.72 -19.57 -17.29
C ILE A 380 -35.64 -20.57 -18.43
N LYS A 381 -36.69 -20.65 -19.29
CA LYS A 381 -36.72 -21.54 -20.46
C LYS A 381 -35.58 -21.25 -21.43
N LEU A 382 -35.36 -19.96 -21.75
CA LEU A 382 -34.32 -19.55 -22.70
C LEU A 382 -32.93 -19.66 -22.08
N TRP A 383 -32.76 -19.23 -20.85
CA TRP A 383 -31.47 -19.27 -20.13
C TRP A 383 -30.99 -20.70 -19.92
N GLY A 384 -31.91 -21.62 -19.56
CA GLY A 384 -31.62 -23.03 -19.34
C GLY A 384 -31.46 -23.87 -20.60
N LEU A 385 -31.79 -23.34 -21.80
CA LEU A 385 -31.83 -24.09 -23.06
C LEU A 385 -30.50 -24.76 -23.41
N PRO A 386 -29.33 -24.10 -23.35
CA PRO A 386 -28.05 -24.73 -23.64
C PRO A 386 -27.75 -25.91 -22.72
N THR A 387 -28.02 -25.77 -21.43
CA THR A 387 -27.81 -26.82 -20.42
C THR A 387 -28.75 -28.01 -20.67
N LYS A 388 -30.00 -27.75 -21.03
CA LYS A 388 -30.97 -28.78 -21.39
C LYS A 388 -30.51 -29.58 -22.61
N VAL A 389 -30.14 -28.90 -23.72
CA VAL A 389 -29.64 -29.54 -24.95
C VAL A 389 -28.39 -30.38 -24.65
N HIS A 390 -27.43 -29.84 -23.90
CA HIS A 390 -26.24 -30.58 -23.46
C HIS A 390 -26.63 -31.88 -22.72
N SER A 391 -27.58 -31.81 -21.78
CA SER A 391 -28.04 -32.97 -21.01
C SER A 391 -28.73 -34.02 -21.88
N GLU A 392 -29.49 -33.61 -22.88
CA GLU A 392 -30.15 -34.52 -23.84
C GLU A 392 -29.12 -35.27 -24.68
N VAL A 393 -28.11 -34.58 -25.21
CA VAL A 393 -27.00 -35.17 -25.98
C VAL A 393 -26.22 -36.18 -25.14
N GLN A 394 -25.90 -35.85 -23.90
CA GLN A 394 -25.16 -36.74 -22.98
C GLN A 394 -25.95 -38.02 -22.64
N LYS A 395 -27.27 -37.94 -22.54
CA LYS A 395 -28.14 -39.12 -22.34
C LYS A 395 -28.22 -40.02 -23.56
N SER A 396 -28.19 -39.43 -24.78
CA SER A 396 -28.23 -40.16 -26.02
C SER A 396 -26.92 -40.86 -26.36
N ALA A 397 -25.81 -40.44 -25.73
CA ALA A 397 -24.49 -41.05 -25.91
C ALA A 397 -24.17 -42.21 -24.94
N LYS A 398 -25.10 -42.51 -24.02
CA LYS A 398 -25.06 -43.66 -23.11
C LYS A 398 -26.03 -44.74 -23.62
#